data_1bdadbfe96b2781da9d8284ba6e52a3f
#
_entry.id   1bdadbfe96b2781da9d8284ba6e52a3f
#
_cell.length_a   1.000
_cell.length_b   1.000
_cell.length_c   1.000
_cell.angle_alpha   90.00
_cell.angle_beta   90.00
_cell.angle_gamma   90.00
#
_symmetry.space_group_name_H-M   'P 1'
#
loop_
_entity.id
_entity.type
_entity.pdbx_description
1 polymer ?
#
loop_
_entity_poly.entity_id
_entity_poly.type
_entity_poly.pdbx_seq_one_letter_code
_entity_poly.pdbx_strand_id
1 'polypeptide(L)'
;DMYEGEWRNGVMHGEGVLRLADGTKFKGQFHNGMKNGKCVEETPDGVRFEGSYQNDQKDGPFVEKNKNGSVIRKGVYVRGKLQMTT
;
A
#
# COMPACT_ATOMS: atom_id res chain seq x y z
N ASP A 1 4.07 14.83 -4.82
CA ASP A 1 3.69 13.45 -5.08
C ASP A 1 3.52 13.22 -6.57
N MET A 2 3.87 12.04 -7.02
CA MET A 2 3.82 11.71 -8.44
C MET A 2 3.09 10.39 -8.63
N TYR A 3 2.11 10.37 -9.53
CA TYR A 3 1.38 9.15 -9.86
C TYR A 3 1.68 8.74 -11.29
N GLU A 4 2.03 7.47 -11.48
CA GLU A 4 2.20 6.85 -12.80
C GLU A 4 1.30 5.62 -12.86
N GLY A 5 0.34 5.61 -13.76
CA GLY A 5 -0.55 4.47 -13.90
C GLY A 5 -1.77 4.80 -14.71
N GLU A 6 -2.81 4.03 -14.48
CA GLU A 6 -4.03 4.16 -15.24
C GLU A 6 -4.93 5.26 -14.68
N TRP A 7 -5.64 5.93 -15.58
CA TRP A 7 -6.57 7.00 -15.24
C TRP A 7 -7.94 6.69 -15.81
N ARG A 8 -8.97 7.08 -15.09
CA ARG A 8 -10.34 6.96 -15.58
C ARG A 8 -11.11 8.20 -15.14
N ASN A 9 -11.69 8.91 -16.11
CA ASN A 9 -12.47 10.13 -15.85
C ASN A 9 -11.69 11.14 -14.98
N GLY A 10 -10.37 11.26 -15.24
CA GLY A 10 -9.53 12.22 -14.53
C GLY A 10 -9.07 11.81 -13.15
N VAL A 11 -9.38 10.60 -12.71
CA VAL A 11 -8.93 10.11 -11.40
C VAL A 11 -8.12 8.82 -11.54
N MET A 12 -7.28 8.54 -10.55
CA MET A 12 -6.48 7.32 -10.52
C MET A 12 -7.41 6.10 -10.49
N HIS A 13 -7.08 5.12 -11.34
CA HIS A 13 -7.90 3.92 -11.45
C HIS A 13 -7.06 2.77 -11.97
N GLY A 14 -7.35 1.54 -11.50
CA GLY A 14 -6.57 0.38 -11.92
C GLY A 14 -5.19 0.35 -11.28
N GLU A 15 -4.21 -0.23 -11.96
CA GLU A 15 -2.87 -0.37 -11.41
C GLU A 15 -2.06 0.90 -11.58
N GLY A 16 -1.31 1.27 -10.55
CA GLY A 16 -0.46 2.44 -10.63
C GLY A 16 0.60 2.47 -9.53
N VAL A 17 1.51 3.42 -9.68
CA VAL A 17 2.59 3.67 -8.73
C VAL A 17 2.47 5.11 -8.26
N LEU A 18 2.40 5.29 -6.95
CA LEU A 18 2.35 6.61 -6.34
C LEU A 18 3.65 6.82 -5.57
N ARG A 19 4.35 7.92 -5.88
CA ARG A 19 5.59 8.30 -5.19
C ARG A 19 5.31 9.52 -4.34
N LEU A 20 5.54 9.39 -3.04
CA LEU A 20 5.27 10.46 -2.09
C LEU A 20 6.51 11.33 -1.93
N ALA A 21 6.30 12.55 -1.42
CA ALA A 21 7.38 13.52 -1.26
C ALA A 21 8.46 13.05 -0.30
N ASP A 22 8.12 12.20 0.66
CA ASP A 22 9.10 11.68 1.64
C ASP A 22 9.93 10.52 1.10
N GLY A 23 9.68 10.08 -0.15
CA GLY A 23 10.38 8.96 -0.76
C GLY A 23 9.66 7.63 -0.65
N THR A 24 8.52 7.58 0.02
CA THR A 24 7.70 6.36 0.07
C THR A 24 7.13 6.07 -1.32
N LYS A 25 7.12 4.80 -1.69
CA LYS A 25 6.60 4.34 -2.97
C LYS A 25 5.46 3.36 -2.73
N PHE A 26 4.30 3.67 -3.27
CA PHE A 26 3.14 2.79 -3.21
C PHE A 26 2.89 2.23 -4.61
N LYS A 27 2.81 0.90 -4.71
CA LYS A 27 2.49 0.22 -5.96
C LYS A 27 1.29 -0.67 -5.71
N GLY A 28 0.21 -0.45 -6.44
CA GLY A 28 -0.99 -1.25 -6.22
C GLY A 28 -2.16 -0.78 -7.05
N GLN A 29 -3.33 -1.08 -6.55
CA GLN A 29 -4.56 -0.82 -7.28
C GLN A 29 -5.30 0.39 -6.72
N PHE A 30 -5.95 1.11 -7.62
CA PHE A 30 -6.73 2.29 -7.30
C PHE A 30 -8.14 2.14 -7.87
N HIS A 31 -9.10 2.75 -7.19
CA HIS A 31 -10.48 2.79 -7.64
C HIS A 31 -11.07 4.14 -7.28
N ASN A 32 -11.53 4.89 -8.29
CA ASN A 32 -12.10 6.22 -8.11
C ASN A 32 -11.20 7.16 -7.29
N GLY A 33 -9.89 7.11 -7.55
CA GLY A 33 -8.93 7.97 -6.88
C GLY A 33 -8.47 7.48 -5.53
N MET A 34 -8.97 6.36 -5.06
CA MET A 34 -8.61 5.80 -3.75
C MET A 34 -7.81 4.51 -3.90
N LYS A 35 -6.91 4.26 -2.97
CA LYS A 35 -6.20 2.99 -2.90
C LYS A 35 -7.22 1.90 -2.60
N ASN A 36 -7.20 0.83 -3.40
CA ASN A 36 -8.21 -0.23 -3.25
C ASN A 36 -7.69 -1.51 -3.88
N GLY A 37 -7.40 -2.52 -3.07
CA GLY A 37 -6.90 -3.80 -3.54
C GLY A 37 -5.49 -4.09 -3.04
N LYS A 38 -4.89 -5.12 -3.61
CA LYS A 38 -3.55 -5.55 -3.21
C LYS A 38 -2.50 -4.50 -3.54
N CYS A 39 -1.52 -4.37 -2.66
CA CYS A 39 -0.48 -3.36 -2.83
C CYS A 39 0.83 -3.77 -2.18
N VAL A 40 1.88 -3.08 -2.59
CA VAL A 40 3.20 -3.11 -1.95
C VAL A 40 3.60 -1.67 -1.70
N GLU A 41 3.99 -1.36 -0.48
CA GLU A 41 4.40 -0.03 -0.09
C GLU A 41 5.81 -0.10 0.46
N GLU A 42 6.71 0.76 -0.03
CA GLU A 42 8.12 0.72 0.36
C GLU A 42 8.54 2.09 0.87
N THR A 43 9.09 2.11 2.08
CA THR A 43 9.60 3.33 2.69
C THR A 43 11.04 3.60 2.25
N PRO A 44 11.56 4.84 2.42
CA PRO A 44 12.93 5.16 2.01
C PRO A 44 14.00 4.31 2.69
N ASP A 45 13.74 3.82 3.90
CA ASP A 45 14.70 2.97 4.62
C ASP A 45 14.58 1.50 4.22
N GLY A 46 13.75 1.17 3.23
CA GLY A 46 13.70 -0.16 2.67
C GLY A 46 12.69 -1.11 3.31
N VAL A 47 11.88 -0.62 4.24
CA VAL A 47 10.81 -1.44 4.82
C VAL A 47 9.68 -1.57 3.80
N ARG A 48 9.23 -2.80 3.59
CA ARG A 48 8.20 -3.11 2.60
C ARG A 48 6.95 -3.66 3.28
N PHE A 49 5.83 -2.98 3.04
CA PHE A 49 4.51 -3.44 3.47
C PHE A 49 3.84 -4.14 2.30
N GLU A 50 3.43 -5.40 2.49
CA GLU A 50 2.69 -6.16 1.48
C GLU A 50 1.33 -6.51 2.05
N GLY A 51 0.28 -5.94 1.47
CA GLY A 51 -1.06 -6.14 1.99
C GLY A 51 -2.10 -5.60 1.03
N SER A 52 -3.17 -5.05 1.59
CA SER A 52 -4.25 -4.51 0.77
C SER A 52 -4.87 -3.28 1.40
N TYR A 53 -5.54 -2.50 0.58
CA TYR A 53 -6.29 -1.32 0.97
C TYR A 53 -7.73 -1.46 0.54
N GLN A 54 -8.62 -0.81 1.28
CA GLN A 54 -10.00 -0.63 0.87
C GLN A 54 -10.41 0.81 1.19
N ASN A 55 -10.79 1.55 0.15
CA ASN A 55 -11.18 2.96 0.28
C ASN A 55 -10.15 3.79 1.04
N ASP A 56 -8.88 3.70 0.59
CA ASP A 56 -7.74 4.42 1.17
C ASP A 56 -7.33 3.98 2.58
N GLN A 57 -7.94 2.94 3.12
CA GLN A 57 -7.59 2.41 4.43
C GLN A 57 -6.97 1.02 4.29
N LYS A 58 -5.94 0.75 5.06
CA LYS A 58 -5.37 -0.60 5.12
C LYS A 58 -6.44 -1.54 5.65
N ASP A 59 -6.60 -2.67 4.96
CA ASP A 59 -7.64 -3.64 5.33
C ASP A 59 -7.21 -5.03 4.90
N GLY A 60 -7.28 -5.99 5.81
CA GLY A 60 -6.93 -7.37 5.56
C GLY A 60 -5.56 -7.78 6.05
N PRO A 61 -5.16 -9.02 5.76
CA PRO A 61 -3.85 -9.53 6.18
C PRO A 61 -2.71 -8.76 5.53
N PHE A 62 -1.60 -8.62 6.26
CA PHE A 62 -0.41 -7.96 5.73
C PHE A 62 0.86 -8.61 6.27
N VAL A 63 1.96 -8.34 5.60
CA VAL A 63 3.29 -8.72 6.01
C VAL A 63 4.20 -7.53 5.80
N GLU A 64 5.05 -7.22 6.80
CA GLU A 64 6.11 -6.23 6.62
C GLU A 64 7.47 -6.91 6.62
N LYS A 65 8.33 -6.48 5.71
CA LYS A 65 9.67 -7.03 5.54
C LYS A 65 10.69 -5.93 5.61
N ASN A 66 11.88 -6.25 6.14
CA ASN A 66 12.99 -5.31 6.08
C ASN A 66 13.65 -5.36 4.69
N LYS A 67 14.66 -4.53 4.49
CA LYS A 67 15.36 -4.44 3.19
C LYS A 67 16.02 -5.75 2.77
N ASN A 68 16.27 -6.64 3.71
CA ASN A 68 16.86 -7.96 3.44
C ASN A 68 15.81 -9.02 3.09
N GLY A 69 14.53 -8.65 3.11
CA GLY A 69 13.45 -9.58 2.81
C GLY A 69 12.96 -10.39 4.00
N SER A 70 13.48 -10.13 5.20
CA SER A 70 13.04 -10.84 6.40
C SER A 70 11.73 -10.24 6.92
N VAL A 71 10.81 -11.10 7.33
CA VAL A 71 9.54 -10.67 7.91
C VAL A 71 9.81 -10.08 9.29
N ILE A 72 9.44 -8.81 9.48
CA ILE A 72 9.60 -8.12 10.77
C ILE A 72 8.29 -7.91 11.48
N ARG A 73 7.17 -7.99 10.77
CA ARG A 73 5.85 -7.84 11.36
C ARG A 73 4.79 -8.41 10.43
N LYS A 74 3.74 -9.01 11.00
CA LYS A 74 2.59 -9.44 10.25
C LYS A 74 1.35 -9.36 11.12
N GLY A 75 0.19 -9.28 10.49
CA GLY A 75 -1.06 -9.17 11.22
C GLY A 75 -2.21 -8.90 10.28
N VAL A 76 -3.25 -8.29 10.81
CA VAL A 76 -4.44 -7.97 10.04
C VAL A 76 -4.85 -6.53 10.36
N TYR A 77 -5.16 -5.76 9.32
CA TYR A 77 -5.78 -4.46 9.46
C TYR A 77 -7.29 -4.59 9.27
N VAL A 78 -8.04 -3.89 10.08
CA VAL A 78 -9.49 -3.78 9.92
C VAL A 78 -9.83 -2.30 9.88
N ARG A 79 -10.26 -1.81 8.72
CA ARG A 79 -10.62 -0.41 8.49
C ARG A 79 -9.54 0.54 8.98
N GLY A 80 -8.29 0.26 8.63
CA GLY A 80 -7.15 1.09 8.99
C GLY A 80 -6.60 0.88 10.40
N LYS A 81 -7.20 0.01 11.18
CA LYS A 81 -6.74 -0.29 12.54
C LYS A 81 -5.99 -1.61 12.59
N LEU A 82 -4.80 -1.57 13.13
CA LEU A 82 -3.95 -2.76 13.24
C LEU A 82 -4.45 -3.67 14.33
N GLN A 83 -4.64 -4.95 13.99
CA GLN A 83 -4.91 -6.00 14.95
C GLN A 83 -3.78 -7.00 14.89
N MET A 84 -3.02 -7.07 15.96
CA MET A 84 -1.88 -7.97 16.03
C MET A 84 -2.35 -9.35 16.48
N THR A 85 -1.90 -10.36 15.73
CA THR A 85 -2.07 -11.73 16.18
C THR A 85 -0.85 -12.09 17.01
N THR A 86 -1.09 -12.57 18.19
CA THR A 86 0.00 -13.05 19.04
C THR A 86 0.20 -14.55 18.83
#